data_cd5c3bcdff35e6d72125420ee568e9ef
#
_entry.id   cd5c3bcdff35e6d72125420ee568e9ef
#
_cell.length_a   1.000
_cell.length_b   1.000
_cell.length_c   1.000
_cell.angle_alpha   90.00
_cell.angle_beta   90.00
_cell.angle_gamma   90.00
#
_symmetry.space_group_name_H-M   'P 1'
#
loop_
_entity.id
_entity.type
_entity.pdbx_description
1 polymer ?
#
loop_
_entity_poly.entity_id
_entity_poly.type
_entity_poly.pdbx_seq_one_letter_code
_entity_poly.pdbx_strand_id
1 'polypeptide(L)'
;MGLRNSMIEKGGGEMPREKFKTLTEQMFYILLCLRRECRGVDILETVRTTTGGRVTIGSGTLYDLLEQFLAAGMIRETKVEGRSRSYLITDKGRELLGREYRRIRCQAADYDRVLREEGAG
;
A
#
# COMPACT_ATOMS: atom_id res chain seq x y z
N MET A 1 3.33 22.72 -23.87
CA MET A 1 3.32 22.33 -23.84
C MET A 1 3.47 21.82 -23.67
N GLY A 2 3.83 21.71 -23.12
CA GLY A 2 3.90 21.23 -22.74
C GLY A 2 4.30 20.80 -22.34
N LEU A 3 4.40 20.81 -22.07
CA LEU A 3 4.74 20.36 -21.61
C LEU A 3 5.12 19.91 -21.17
N ARG A 4 5.22 20.03 -21.07
CA ARG A 4 5.60 19.58 -20.58
C ARG A 4 6.26 19.46 -20.17
N ASN A 5 6.40 19.81 -20.19
CA ASN A 5 6.96 19.70 -19.75
C ASN A 5 7.53 19.52 -19.21
N SER A 6 7.62 19.70 -19.18
CA SER A 6 7.99 19.61 -18.70
C SER A 6 8.44 19.31 -18.16
N MET A 7 8.49 19.41 -18.02
CA MET A 7 8.70 19.18 -17.59
C MET A 7 9.20 18.99 -17.05
N ILE A 8 9.32 19.37 -16.88
CA ILE A 8 9.64 19.26 -16.53
C ILE A 8 9.90 19.05 -15.84
N GLU A 9 9.79 19.25 -15.51
CA GLU A 9 9.80 19.01 -15.05
C GLU A 9 10.04 18.60 -14.57
N LYS A 10 10.22 18.69 -14.31
CA LYS A 10 10.27 18.19 -13.87
C LYS A 10 10.49 17.63 -13.24
N GLY A 11 10.34 17.87 -12.91
CA GLY A 11 10.62 17.71 -11.57
C GLY A 11 10.39 16.42 -10.87
N GLY A 12 10.97 16.29 -9.78
CA GLY A 12 10.85 15.08 -9.01
C GLY A 12 9.66 15.03 -8.08
N GLY A 13 8.98 16.13 -7.88
CA GLY A 13 7.95 16.22 -6.88
C GLY A 13 6.76 15.29 -7.09
N GLU A 14 6.45 15.00 -8.33
CA GLU A 14 5.29 14.18 -8.64
C GLU A 14 5.59 12.69 -8.63
N MET A 15 6.83 12.32 -8.48
CA MET A 15 7.24 10.91 -8.56
C MET A 15 6.57 10.00 -7.55
N PRO A 16 6.41 10.40 -6.27
CA PRO A 16 5.81 9.48 -5.30
C PRO A 16 4.42 9.00 -5.70
N ARG A 17 3.62 9.86 -6.29
CA ARG A 17 2.29 9.47 -6.72
C ARG A 17 2.32 8.41 -7.80
N GLU A 18 3.22 8.60 -8.77
CA GLU A 18 3.37 7.63 -9.86
C GLU A 18 3.86 6.29 -9.33
N LYS A 19 4.77 6.35 -8.39
CA LYS A 19 5.40 5.16 -7.82
C LYS A 19 4.38 4.22 -7.21
N PHE A 20 3.30 4.76 -6.63
CA PHE A 20 2.31 3.96 -5.94
C PHE A 20 1.01 3.87 -6.73
N LYS A 21 1.10 3.90 -8.04
CA LYS A 21 -0.07 3.76 -8.89
C LYS A 21 -0.78 2.44 -8.63
N THR A 22 -0.02 1.37 -8.47
CA THR A 22 -0.55 0.09 -7.99
C THR A 22 0.27 -0.33 -6.79
N LEU A 23 -0.33 -1.14 -5.93
CA LEU A 23 0.35 -1.63 -4.74
C LEU A 23 0.66 -3.09 -4.91
N THR A 24 1.85 -3.50 -4.44
CA THR A 24 2.11 -4.93 -4.32
C THR A 24 1.24 -5.49 -3.21
N GLU A 25 1.14 -6.81 -3.17
CA GLU A 25 0.39 -7.47 -2.12
C GLU A 25 0.91 -7.09 -0.74
N GLN A 26 2.22 -7.05 -0.57
CA GLN A 26 2.82 -6.68 0.71
C GLN A 26 2.48 -5.26 1.10
N MET A 27 2.56 -4.33 0.16
CA MET A 27 2.19 -2.93 0.41
C MET A 27 0.75 -2.81 0.85
N PHE A 28 -0.13 -3.53 0.16
CA PHE A 28 -1.56 -3.52 0.47
C PHE A 28 -1.80 -3.92 1.93
N TYR A 29 -1.18 -5.02 2.36
CA TYR A 29 -1.45 -5.52 3.70
C TYR A 29 -0.80 -4.68 4.79
N ILE A 30 0.34 -4.06 4.51
CA ILE A 30 0.93 -3.13 5.48
C ILE A 30 -0.02 -1.95 5.68
N LEU A 31 -0.50 -1.36 4.59
CA LEU A 31 -1.41 -0.21 4.71
C LEU A 31 -2.72 -0.61 5.37
N LEU A 32 -3.22 -1.80 5.07
CA LEU A 32 -4.44 -2.30 5.71
C LEU A 32 -4.25 -2.45 7.21
N CYS A 33 -3.11 -2.96 7.63
CA CYS A 33 -2.75 -3.08 9.03
C CYS A 33 -2.76 -1.71 9.71
N LEU A 34 -2.29 -0.69 9.00
CA LEU A 34 -2.12 0.64 9.57
C LEU A 34 -3.38 1.50 9.52
N ARG A 35 -4.52 0.90 9.19
CA ARG A 35 -5.80 1.59 9.39
C ARG A 35 -6.06 1.83 10.88
N ARG A 36 -5.38 1.11 11.73
CA ARG A 36 -5.32 1.37 13.17
C ARG A 36 -3.86 1.61 13.54
N GLU A 37 -3.66 2.42 14.55
CA GLU A 37 -2.31 2.67 15.05
C GLU A 37 -1.65 1.35 15.41
N CYS A 38 -0.41 1.17 14.96
CA CYS A 38 0.29 -0.09 15.17
C CYS A 38 1.78 0.18 15.29
N ARG A 39 2.42 -0.48 16.24
CA ARG A 39 3.87 -0.38 16.40
C ARG A 39 4.53 -1.14 15.25
N GLY A 40 5.67 -0.58 14.78
CA GLY A 40 6.41 -1.23 13.71
C GLY A 40 6.71 -2.69 13.99
N VAL A 41 7.09 -2.99 15.23
CA VAL A 41 7.46 -4.37 15.61
C VAL A 41 6.27 -5.34 15.57
N ASP A 42 5.05 -4.82 15.56
CA ASP A 42 3.85 -5.67 15.55
C ASP A 42 3.26 -5.85 14.16
N ILE A 43 3.74 -5.10 13.16
CA ILE A 43 3.14 -5.14 11.82
C ILE A 43 3.27 -6.52 11.19
N LEU A 44 4.46 -7.11 11.29
CA LEU A 44 4.72 -8.41 10.65
C LEU A 44 3.77 -9.49 11.14
N GLU A 45 3.61 -9.54 12.45
CA GLU A 45 2.72 -10.54 13.03
C GLU A 45 1.26 -10.26 12.69
N THR A 46 0.88 -8.98 12.67
CA THR A 46 -0.49 -8.61 12.33
C THR A 46 -0.83 -9.00 10.89
N VAL A 47 0.10 -8.75 9.96
CA VAL A 47 -0.13 -9.15 8.56
C VAL A 47 -0.21 -10.66 8.45
N ARG A 48 0.69 -11.38 9.13
CA ARG A 48 0.67 -12.84 9.09
C ARG A 48 -0.65 -13.39 9.60
N THR A 49 -1.11 -12.85 10.72
CA THR A 49 -2.37 -13.30 11.32
C THR A 49 -3.56 -12.96 10.43
N THR A 50 -3.58 -11.75 9.89
CA THR A 50 -4.69 -11.31 9.03
C THR A 50 -4.84 -12.20 7.80
N THR A 51 -3.73 -12.71 7.27
CA THR A 51 -3.75 -13.50 6.04
C THR A 51 -3.69 -15.01 6.30
N GLY A 52 -3.73 -15.42 7.56
CA GLY A 52 -3.61 -16.85 7.89
C GLY A 52 -2.27 -17.43 7.46
N GLY A 53 -1.23 -16.62 7.50
CA GLY A 53 0.11 -17.04 7.11
C GLY A 53 0.37 -17.02 5.62
N ARG A 54 -0.63 -16.62 4.83
CA ARG A 54 -0.50 -16.62 3.36
C ARG A 54 0.49 -15.55 2.89
N VAL A 55 0.57 -14.44 3.60
CA VAL A 55 1.49 -13.36 3.26
C VAL A 55 2.47 -13.16 4.40
N THR A 56 3.75 -13.24 4.11
CA THR A 56 4.82 -12.95 5.06
C THR A 56 5.71 -11.88 4.47
N ILE A 57 6.27 -11.06 5.35
CA ILE A 57 7.09 -9.92 4.95
C ILE A 57 8.37 -9.95 5.77
N GLY A 58 9.51 -9.81 5.10
CA GLY A 58 10.78 -9.72 5.82
C GLY A 58 10.89 -8.37 6.51
N SER A 59 11.63 -8.34 7.62
CA SER A 59 11.75 -7.11 8.39
C SER A 59 12.44 -5.99 7.59
N GLY A 60 13.46 -6.34 6.79
CA GLY A 60 14.11 -5.36 5.95
C GLY A 60 13.15 -4.73 4.95
N THR A 61 12.35 -5.56 4.31
CA THR A 61 11.35 -5.08 3.35
C THR A 61 10.33 -4.20 4.05
N LEU A 62 9.88 -4.60 5.25
CA LEU A 62 8.91 -3.80 5.99
C LEU A 62 9.43 -2.39 6.24
N TYR A 63 10.64 -2.28 6.79
CA TYR A 63 11.14 -0.96 7.17
C TYR A 63 11.47 -0.10 5.96
N ASP A 64 11.90 -0.72 4.85
CA ASP A 64 12.04 -0.01 3.58
C ASP A 64 10.71 0.57 3.12
N LEU A 65 9.66 -0.23 3.17
CA LEU A 65 8.33 0.22 2.73
C LEU A 65 7.77 1.28 3.65
N LEU A 66 7.97 1.15 4.96
CA LEU A 66 7.52 2.19 5.89
C LEU A 66 8.18 3.53 5.58
N GLU A 67 9.47 3.50 5.27
CA GLU A 67 10.18 4.73 4.89
C GLU A 67 9.59 5.35 3.63
N GLN A 68 9.32 4.51 2.64
CA GLN A 68 8.74 5.00 1.39
C GLN A 68 7.34 5.57 1.61
N PHE A 69 6.54 4.89 2.42
CA PHE A 69 5.19 5.37 2.73
C PHE A 69 5.22 6.69 3.48
N LEU A 70 6.16 6.84 4.43
CA LEU A 70 6.33 8.10 5.14
C LEU A 70 6.69 9.22 4.17
N ALA A 71 7.66 8.95 3.29
CA ALA A 71 8.11 9.95 2.33
C ALA A 71 6.99 10.35 1.38
N ALA A 72 6.12 9.41 1.04
CA ALA A 72 5.00 9.67 0.14
C ALA A 72 3.78 10.27 0.85
N GLY A 73 3.83 10.40 2.17
CA GLY A 73 2.71 10.95 2.92
C GLY A 73 1.54 10.00 3.08
N MET A 74 1.78 8.70 2.89
CA MET A 74 0.71 7.70 2.98
C MET A 74 0.48 7.21 4.40
N ILE A 75 1.48 7.34 5.25
CA ILE A 75 1.38 7.03 6.68
C ILE A 75 2.09 8.13 7.45
N ARG A 76 1.84 8.17 8.76
CA ARG A 76 2.55 9.10 9.64
C ARG A 76 2.92 8.39 10.92
N GLU A 77 3.98 8.87 11.56
CA GLU A 77 4.34 8.40 12.88
C GLU A 77 3.40 9.02 13.91
N THR A 78 2.94 8.21 14.85
CA THR A 78 2.03 8.68 15.89
C THR A 78 2.68 8.71 17.25
N LYS A 79 3.64 7.80 17.48
CA LYS A 79 4.32 7.70 18.77
C LYS A 79 5.77 7.30 18.57
N VAL A 80 6.63 7.86 19.40
CA VAL A 80 8.01 7.42 19.47
C VAL A 80 8.29 7.21 20.97
N GLU A 81 8.60 5.98 21.33
CA GLU A 81 8.91 5.62 22.71
C GLU A 81 10.22 4.83 22.68
N GLY A 82 11.32 5.50 23.01
CA GLY A 82 12.64 4.91 22.85
C GLY A 82 12.88 4.56 21.40
N ARG A 83 13.09 3.31 21.11
CA ARG A 83 13.29 2.84 19.74
C ARG A 83 11.99 2.40 19.09
N SER A 84 10.91 2.37 19.85
CA SER A 84 9.62 1.92 19.34
C SER A 84 8.93 3.07 18.62
N ARG A 85 8.41 2.78 17.43
CA ARG A 85 7.67 3.76 16.65
C ARG A 85 6.36 3.15 16.23
N SER A 86 5.31 3.96 16.33
CA SER A 86 3.98 3.56 15.89
C SER A 86 3.58 4.39 14.70
N TYR A 87 2.71 3.82 13.86
CA TYR A 87 2.32 4.43 12.59
C TYR A 87 0.82 4.34 12.41
N LEU A 88 0.30 5.23 11.59
CA LEU A 88 -1.13 5.24 11.24
C LEU A 88 -1.24 5.72 9.80
N ILE A 89 -2.17 5.13 9.05
CA ILE A 89 -2.41 5.52 7.68
C ILE A 89 -2.99 6.93 7.64
N THR A 90 -2.61 7.72 6.62
CA THR A 90 -3.16 9.05 6.41
C THR A 90 -4.36 8.97 5.47
N ASP A 91 -5.05 10.10 5.29
CA ASP A 91 -6.15 10.15 4.32
C ASP A 91 -5.67 9.82 2.92
N LYS A 92 -4.48 10.30 2.56
CA LYS A 92 -3.89 9.97 1.27
C LYS A 92 -3.65 8.47 1.14
N GLY A 93 -3.12 7.86 2.19
CA GLY A 93 -2.92 6.41 2.20
C GLY A 93 -4.21 5.64 2.10
N ARG A 94 -5.26 6.11 2.80
CA ARG A 94 -6.58 5.46 2.73
C ARG A 94 -7.14 5.52 1.32
N GLU A 95 -6.97 6.66 0.66
CA GLU A 95 -7.47 6.83 -0.69
C GLU A 95 -6.77 5.87 -1.65
N LEU A 96 -5.44 5.78 -1.54
CA LEU A 96 -4.67 4.89 -2.40
C LEU A 96 -5.01 3.43 -2.14
N LEU A 97 -5.16 3.06 -0.87
CA LEU A 97 -5.54 1.69 -0.51
C LEU A 97 -6.93 1.35 -1.04
N GLY A 98 -7.89 2.27 -0.91
CA GLY A 98 -9.24 2.05 -1.40
C GLY A 98 -9.30 1.92 -2.91
N ARG A 99 -8.48 2.72 -3.61
CA ARG A 99 -8.41 2.64 -5.07
C ARG A 99 -7.85 1.30 -5.50
N GLU A 100 -6.84 0.83 -4.80
CA GLU A 100 -6.25 -0.47 -5.09
C GLU A 100 -7.24 -1.59 -4.82
N TYR A 101 -7.99 -1.49 -3.73
CA TYR A 101 -9.02 -2.46 -3.41
C TYR A 101 -10.06 -2.54 -4.53
N ARG A 102 -10.50 -1.40 -5.04
CA ARG A 102 -11.49 -1.40 -6.12
C ARG A 102 -10.92 -2.01 -7.39
N ARG A 103 -9.64 -1.76 -7.67
CA ARG A 103 -8.98 -2.37 -8.82
C ARG A 103 -8.93 -3.89 -8.69
N ILE A 104 -8.60 -4.37 -7.50
CA ILE A 104 -8.53 -5.81 -7.25
C ILE A 104 -9.90 -6.45 -7.41
N ARG A 105 -10.93 -5.79 -6.91
CA ARG A 105 -12.29 -6.30 -7.05
C ARG A 105 -12.72 -6.40 -8.50
N CYS A 106 -12.40 -5.40 -9.29
CA CYS A 106 -12.71 -5.44 -10.72
C CYS A 106 -11.99 -6.58 -11.39
N GLN A 107 -10.73 -6.78 -11.03
CA GLN A 107 -9.93 -7.85 -11.59
C GLN A 107 -10.53 -9.22 -11.26
N ALA A 108 -10.92 -9.40 -10.01
CA ALA A 108 -11.53 -10.64 -9.57
C ALA A 108 -12.87 -10.89 -10.29
N ALA A 109 -13.64 -9.82 -10.47
CA ALA A 109 -14.92 -9.93 -11.17
C ALA A 109 -14.73 -10.32 -12.64
N ASP A 110 -13.70 -9.77 -13.27
CA ASP A 110 -13.38 -10.14 -14.65
C ASP A 110 -13.04 -11.63 -14.75
N TYR A 111 -12.25 -12.12 -13.83
CA TYR A 111 -11.90 -13.54 -13.79
C TYR A 111 -13.15 -14.40 -13.67
N ASP A 112 -13.99 -14.06 -12.70
CA ASP A 112 -15.21 -14.82 -12.44
C ASP A 112 -16.12 -14.83 -13.67
N ARG A 113 -16.24 -13.68 -14.35
CA ARG A 113 -17.10 -13.59 -15.53
C ARG A 113 -16.57 -14.46 -16.67
N VAL A 114 -15.26 -14.40 -16.91
CA VAL A 114 -14.66 -15.18 -17.98
C VAL A 114 -14.84 -16.66 -17.70
N LEU A 115 -14.62 -17.10 -16.47
CA LEU A 115 -14.80 -18.51 -16.11
C LEU A 115 -16.25 -18.96 -16.26
N ARG A 116 -17.21 -18.10 -15.92
CA ARG A 116 -18.62 -18.43 -16.11
C ARG A 116 -18.96 -18.57 -17.58
N GLU A 117 -18.43 -17.68 -18.41
CA GLU A 117 -18.68 -17.73 -19.84
C GLU A 117 -18.12 -19.00 -20.46
N GLU A 118 -16.92 -19.41 -20.02
CA GLU A 118 -16.33 -20.65 -20.47
C GLU A 118 -17.15 -21.86 -20.03
N GLY A 119 -17.55 -21.85 -18.76
CA GLY A 119 -18.32 -22.95 -18.22
C GLY A 119 -19.69 -23.08 -18.81
N ALA A 120 -20.27 -21.94 -19.21
CA ALA A 120 -21.61 -21.94 -19.81
C ALA A 120 -21.57 -22.42 -21.26
N GLY A 121 -20.40 -22.29 -21.87
CA GLY A 121 -20.26 -22.69 -23.27
C GLY A 121 -20.26 -24.18 -23.47
#